data_d81d5f199e0219e3b194f07d2a4b07e6
#
_entry.id   d81d5f199e0219e3b194f07d2a4b07e6
#
_cell.length_a   1.000
_cell.length_b   1.000
_cell.length_c   1.000
_cell.angle_alpha   90.00
_cell.angle_beta   90.00
_cell.angle_gamma   90.00
#
_symmetry.space_group_name_H-M   'P 1'
#
loop_
_entity.id
_entity.type
_entity.pdbx_description
1 polymer ?
#
loop_
_entity_poly.entity_id
_entity_poly.type
_entity_poly.pdbx_seq_one_letter_code
_entity_poly.pdbx_strand_id
1 'polypeptide(L)'
;SMATSKRDRIKADRAVKVHKDWYKLDLSAIVYPTLQRRDFSSVYRLSVLLKEDIDPEVLQRAVNLTMPRFPTYKAAIRKGVFWRYLEPNDRPGPFVQEDVKNPCQPMHFKGNNRYLVRIYYYRNRIALEAHHSLGDGTGGMCVLQTLTATYLRLRGHTEIENGGFVLDILGTPDPGELEDAYMKYANAKVCPPRPGEKTYRVRGTKEPFYTLNIIDGIMSVSEVMQVAKSYHATITEYLNSVLLYALMQKQESEWHLKLRPVKIAMPVNLRRFFPSRTLRNFITMIYPGIDPRLGEYTFEEIVTQVHNYMRYYLNEKLLRGDITTNAETQRNPFIRIVPLFIKDLVVRQFYAKIQRSE
;
A
#
# COMPACT_ATOMS: atom_id res chain seq x y z
N SER A 1 42.82 5.63 41.12
CA SER A 1 42.14 4.34 41.01
C SER A 1 40.64 4.51 41.25
N MET A 2 39.87 4.74 40.19
CA MET A 2 38.42 4.90 40.29
C MET A 2 37.78 3.54 40.04
N ALA A 3 37.31 2.87 41.09
CA ALA A 3 36.46 1.71 41.02
C ALA A 3 35.01 2.19 40.80
N THR A 4 34.57 2.18 39.56
CA THR A 4 33.14 2.37 39.22
C THR A 4 32.32 1.27 39.88
N SER A 5 31.42 1.66 40.77
CA SER A 5 30.57 0.79 41.56
C SER A 5 29.75 -0.15 40.66
N LYS A 6 29.64 -1.42 41.09
CA LYS A 6 28.78 -2.44 40.47
C LYS A 6 27.33 -1.93 40.30
N ARG A 7 26.87 -0.98 41.13
CA ARG A 7 25.59 -0.28 41.05
C ARG A 7 25.51 0.68 39.85
N ASP A 8 26.63 1.30 39.45
CA ASP A 8 26.63 2.23 38.30
C ASP A 8 26.65 1.47 36.97
N ARG A 9 27.29 0.29 36.92
CA ARG A 9 27.20 -0.63 35.79
C ARG A 9 25.76 -1.19 35.63
N ILE A 10 25.09 -1.56 36.72
CA ILE A 10 23.70 -2.04 36.69
C ILE A 10 22.74 -0.91 36.31
N LYS A 11 23.03 0.34 36.67
CA LYS A 11 22.25 1.50 36.20
C LYS A 11 22.52 1.84 34.74
N ALA A 12 23.77 1.73 34.28
CA ALA A 12 24.10 1.89 32.86
C ALA A 12 23.48 0.78 31.99
N ASP A 13 23.51 -0.49 32.44
CA ASP A 13 22.83 -1.60 31.74
C ASP A 13 21.28 -1.50 31.80
N ARG A 14 20.72 -0.82 32.81
CA ARG A 14 19.28 -0.49 32.82
C ARG A 14 18.93 0.71 31.96
N ALA A 15 19.84 1.62 31.67
CA ALA A 15 19.63 2.77 30.79
C ALA A 15 19.68 2.39 29.29
N VAL A 16 20.24 1.22 28.94
CA VAL A 16 20.23 0.65 27.58
C VAL A 16 19.18 -0.47 27.45
N LYS A 17 18.08 -0.40 28.16
CA LYS A 17 16.86 -0.99 27.70
C LYS A 17 16.31 -0.07 26.60
N VAL A 18 16.81 -0.26 25.38
CA VAL A 18 16.13 0.15 24.16
C VAL A 18 14.68 -0.27 24.35
N HIS A 19 13.79 0.69 24.57
CA HIS A 19 12.37 0.43 24.50
C HIS A 19 12.16 -0.18 23.13
N LYS A 20 11.79 -1.45 23.07
CA LYS A 20 11.29 -2.06 21.82
C LYS A 20 9.97 -1.37 21.55
N ASP A 21 10.03 -0.25 20.84
CA ASP A 21 8.84 0.49 20.47
C ASP A 21 8.07 -0.37 19.46
N TRP A 22 7.00 -0.97 19.94
CA TRP A 22 6.05 -1.63 19.07
C TRP A 22 5.10 -0.59 18.46
N TYR A 23 4.72 -0.79 17.22
CA TYR A 23 3.81 0.10 16.50
C TYR A 23 2.44 -0.57 16.36
N LYS A 24 1.37 0.16 16.66
CA LYS A 24 0.02 -0.26 16.27
C LYS A 24 -0.06 -0.32 14.75
N LEU A 25 -0.83 -1.25 14.21
CA LEU A 25 -1.18 -1.19 12.80
C LEU A 25 -2.00 0.08 12.54
N ASP A 26 -1.73 0.77 11.42
CA ASP A 26 -2.57 1.89 11.00
C ASP A 26 -3.95 1.41 10.56
N LEU A 27 -4.87 2.35 10.34
CA LEU A 27 -6.26 2.08 10.04
C LEU A 27 -6.47 1.12 8.86
N SER A 28 -5.69 1.26 7.80
CA SER A 28 -5.73 0.35 6.64
C SER A 28 -5.02 -0.96 6.91
N ALA A 29 -3.88 -0.92 7.58
CA ALA A 29 -3.04 -2.09 7.85
C ALA A 29 -3.73 -3.20 8.65
N ILE A 30 -4.72 -2.86 9.47
CA ILE A 30 -5.46 -3.83 10.31
C ILE A 30 -6.16 -4.89 9.46
N VAL A 31 -6.65 -4.52 8.29
CA VAL A 31 -7.49 -5.39 7.46
C VAL A 31 -6.65 -6.37 6.64
N TYR A 32 -5.50 -5.96 6.15
CA TYR A 32 -4.68 -6.75 5.21
C TYR A 32 -4.25 -8.13 5.71
N PRO A 33 -3.81 -8.32 6.98
CA PRO A 33 -3.44 -9.65 7.46
C PRO A 33 -4.61 -10.63 7.53
N THR A 34 -5.84 -10.12 7.69
CA THR A 34 -7.06 -10.92 7.76
C THR A 34 -7.56 -11.30 6.36
N LEU A 35 -7.34 -10.44 5.37
CA LEU A 35 -7.77 -10.65 3.99
C LEU A 35 -6.86 -11.57 3.18
N GLN A 36 -5.63 -11.80 3.65
CA GLN A 36 -4.69 -12.65 2.93
C GLN A 36 -5.26 -14.07 2.72
N ARG A 37 -5.31 -14.50 1.46
CA ARG A 37 -5.82 -15.80 1.00
C ARG A 37 -4.98 -16.30 -0.17
N ARG A 38 -5.32 -17.49 -0.68
CA ARG A 38 -4.64 -18.09 -1.84
C ARG A 38 -4.79 -17.27 -3.14
N ASP A 39 -5.87 -16.52 -3.25
CA ASP A 39 -6.22 -15.66 -4.40
C ASP A 39 -6.02 -14.15 -4.12
N PHE A 40 -5.56 -13.80 -2.91
CA PHE A 40 -5.32 -12.40 -2.51
C PHE A 40 -4.20 -12.32 -1.46
N SER A 41 -3.05 -11.83 -1.87
CA SER A 41 -1.85 -11.85 -1.01
C SER A 41 -1.66 -10.64 -0.12
N SER A 42 -2.34 -9.52 -0.38
CA SER A 42 -2.08 -8.22 0.25
C SER A 42 -0.61 -7.76 0.09
N VAL A 43 0.06 -8.21 -0.96
CA VAL A 43 1.44 -7.87 -1.30
C VAL A 43 1.43 -6.98 -2.53
N TYR A 44 2.20 -5.91 -2.49
CA TYR A 44 2.48 -5.09 -3.67
C TYR A 44 3.94 -5.20 -4.06
N ARG A 45 4.22 -4.89 -5.31
CA ARG A 45 5.56 -4.94 -5.90
C ARG A 45 5.91 -3.63 -6.57
N LEU A 46 7.10 -3.14 -6.30
CA LEU A 46 7.74 -2.03 -6.99
C LEU A 46 9.07 -2.52 -7.56
N SER A 47 9.47 -1.99 -8.70
CA SER A 47 10.74 -2.36 -9.31
C SER A 47 11.41 -1.18 -9.99
N VAL A 48 12.73 -1.28 -10.12
CA VAL A 48 13.56 -0.33 -10.84
C VAL A 48 14.45 -1.10 -11.81
N LEU A 49 14.65 -0.53 -12.99
CA LEU A 49 15.58 -1.03 -13.99
C LEU A 49 16.82 -0.13 -13.99
N LEU A 50 17.99 -0.72 -13.84
CA LEU A 50 19.27 -0.04 -13.94
C LEU A 50 19.87 -0.22 -15.35
N LYS A 51 20.97 0.45 -15.62
CA LYS A 51 21.68 0.31 -16.91
C LYS A 51 22.53 -0.96 -16.96
N GLU A 52 23.02 -1.40 -15.82
CA GLU A 52 23.91 -2.54 -15.66
C GLU A 52 23.26 -3.67 -14.88
N ASP A 53 23.76 -4.89 -15.05
CA ASP A 53 23.30 -6.04 -14.29
C ASP A 53 23.60 -5.88 -12.79
N ILE A 54 22.70 -6.44 -12.00
CA ILE A 54 22.74 -6.34 -10.53
C ILE A 54 23.77 -7.33 -9.99
N ASP A 55 24.65 -6.82 -9.14
CA ASP A 55 25.51 -7.63 -8.29
C ASP A 55 24.76 -7.99 -6.99
N PRO A 56 24.38 -9.25 -6.77
CA PRO A 56 23.57 -9.65 -5.64
C PRO A 56 24.29 -9.48 -4.30
N GLU A 57 25.62 -9.59 -4.25
CA GLU A 57 26.37 -9.40 -3.00
C GLU A 57 26.40 -7.93 -2.59
N VAL A 58 26.62 -7.04 -3.55
CA VAL A 58 26.54 -5.60 -3.32
C VAL A 58 25.13 -5.18 -2.95
N LEU A 59 24.10 -5.78 -3.61
CA LEU A 59 22.71 -5.52 -3.27
C LEU A 59 22.38 -5.97 -1.84
N GLN A 60 22.86 -7.13 -1.40
CA GLN A 60 22.67 -7.59 -0.01
C GLN A 60 23.31 -6.63 0.99
N ARG A 61 24.50 -6.11 0.69
CA ARG A 61 25.14 -5.08 1.53
C ARG A 61 24.29 -3.80 1.58
N ALA A 62 23.76 -3.36 0.44
CA ALA A 62 22.87 -2.21 0.38
C ALA A 62 21.59 -2.41 1.22
N VAL A 63 20.98 -3.60 1.17
CA VAL A 63 19.83 -3.98 2.00
C VAL A 63 20.16 -3.87 3.48
N ASN A 64 21.29 -4.43 3.89
CA ASN A 64 21.71 -4.42 5.29
C ASN A 64 21.93 -3.00 5.83
N LEU A 65 22.41 -2.08 4.98
CA LEU A 65 22.61 -0.67 5.32
C LEU A 65 21.30 0.13 5.32
N THR A 66 20.37 -0.21 4.40
CA THR A 66 19.15 0.55 4.18
C THR A 66 18.05 0.19 5.17
N MET A 67 17.84 -1.10 5.45
CA MET A 67 16.69 -1.57 6.25
C MET A 67 16.61 -0.95 7.67
N PRO A 68 17.71 -0.69 8.38
CA PRO A 68 17.64 -0.02 9.69
C PRO A 68 17.00 1.37 9.66
N ARG A 69 17.06 2.07 8.50
CA ARG A 69 16.45 3.40 8.32
C ARG A 69 14.91 3.34 8.26
N PHE A 70 14.32 2.15 8.04
CA PHE A 70 12.88 1.96 7.85
C PHE A 70 12.31 1.02 8.93
N PRO A 71 12.09 1.50 10.18
CA PRO A 71 11.69 0.64 11.30
C PRO A 71 10.41 -0.14 11.05
N THR A 72 9.40 0.45 10.38
CA THR A 72 8.14 -0.23 10.08
C THR A 72 8.31 -1.34 9.04
N TYR A 73 9.22 -1.18 8.08
CA TYR A 73 9.55 -2.22 7.10
C TYR A 73 10.50 -3.28 7.66
N LYS A 74 11.29 -2.94 8.68
CA LYS A 74 12.11 -3.87 9.45
C LYS A 74 11.34 -4.51 10.61
N ALA A 75 10.03 -4.52 10.59
CA ALA A 75 9.21 -5.04 11.66
C ALA A 75 8.54 -6.37 11.31
N ALA A 76 8.21 -7.16 12.33
CA ALA A 76 7.41 -8.36 12.23
C ALA A 76 5.99 -8.11 12.77
N ILE A 77 4.97 -8.72 12.14
CA ILE A 77 3.62 -8.71 12.69
C ILE A 77 3.51 -9.74 13.82
N ARG A 78 3.00 -9.27 14.95
CA ARG A 78 2.62 -10.09 16.10
C ARG A 78 1.13 -10.10 16.33
N LYS A 79 0.63 -11.18 16.86
CA LYS A 79 -0.76 -11.33 17.31
C LYS A 79 -0.83 -11.16 18.81
N GLY A 80 -1.56 -10.14 19.26
CA GLY A 80 -2.01 -10.01 20.63
C GLY A 80 -3.40 -10.65 20.82
N VAL A 81 -3.97 -10.52 22.00
CA VAL A 81 -5.32 -11.02 22.31
C VAL A 81 -6.40 -10.26 21.54
N PHE A 82 -6.27 -8.94 21.45
CA PHE A 82 -7.28 -8.05 20.89
C PHE A 82 -6.90 -7.40 19.56
N TRP A 83 -5.59 -7.31 19.24
CA TRP A 83 -5.08 -6.68 18.02
C TRP A 83 -3.75 -7.27 17.56
N ARG A 84 -3.39 -6.95 16.32
CA ARG A 84 -2.04 -7.16 15.79
C ARG A 84 -1.22 -5.90 15.95
N TYR A 85 0.09 -6.06 16.04
CA TYR A 85 1.03 -4.96 16.13
C TYR A 85 2.33 -5.30 15.40
N LEU A 86 3.11 -4.27 15.06
CA LEU A 86 4.45 -4.41 14.50
C LEU A 86 5.47 -4.38 15.64
N GLU A 87 6.34 -5.35 15.67
CA GLU A 87 7.47 -5.46 16.61
C GLU A 87 8.77 -5.37 15.83
N PRO A 88 9.77 -4.57 16.28
CA PRO A 88 11.09 -4.54 15.66
C PRO A 88 11.65 -5.96 15.47
N ASN A 89 12.24 -6.21 14.30
CA ASN A 89 12.76 -7.51 13.94
C ASN A 89 14.30 -7.48 13.86
N ASP A 90 14.94 -8.08 14.83
CA ASP A 90 16.42 -8.14 14.93
C ASP A 90 17.02 -9.39 14.25
N ARG A 91 16.19 -10.19 13.55
CA ARG A 91 16.66 -11.38 12.83
C ARG A 91 17.45 -10.98 11.59
N PRO A 92 18.34 -11.87 11.10
CA PRO A 92 19.06 -11.64 9.86
C PRO A 92 18.09 -11.50 8.66
N GLY A 93 18.44 -10.59 7.74
CA GLY A 93 17.69 -10.36 6.51
C GLY A 93 17.01 -8.98 6.45
N PRO A 94 16.12 -8.73 5.49
CA PRO A 94 15.70 -9.66 4.43
C PRO A 94 16.85 -10.06 3.52
N PHE A 95 16.83 -11.31 3.03
CA PHE A 95 17.85 -11.79 2.10
C PHE A 95 17.43 -11.50 0.66
N VAL A 96 18.43 -11.07 -0.15
CA VAL A 96 18.28 -10.88 -1.59
C VAL A 96 18.12 -12.24 -2.27
N GLN A 97 17.18 -12.35 -3.19
CA GLN A 97 16.87 -13.57 -3.92
C GLN A 97 16.76 -13.30 -5.42
N GLU A 98 17.04 -14.32 -6.23
CA GLU A 98 16.72 -14.25 -7.63
C GLU A 98 15.21 -14.19 -7.84
N ASP A 99 14.76 -13.44 -8.84
CA ASP A 99 13.35 -13.17 -9.06
C ASP A 99 12.58 -14.42 -9.49
N VAL A 100 11.31 -14.46 -9.13
CA VAL A 100 10.40 -15.58 -9.35
C VAL A 100 9.40 -15.30 -10.47
N LYS A 101 8.90 -16.37 -11.12
CA LYS A 101 7.94 -16.25 -12.22
C LYS A 101 6.60 -15.64 -11.78
N ASN A 102 6.12 -16.02 -10.59
CA ASN A 102 4.86 -15.53 -10.06
C ASN A 102 5.11 -14.52 -8.93
N PRO A 103 5.06 -13.22 -9.21
CA PRO A 103 5.28 -12.19 -8.19
C PRO A 103 4.11 -12.09 -7.21
N CYS A 104 4.32 -11.32 -6.15
CA CYS A 104 3.32 -10.99 -5.14
C CYS A 104 2.69 -12.22 -4.46
N GLN A 105 3.44 -13.29 -4.28
CA GLN A 105 2.97 -14.46 -3.54
C GLN A 105 2.63 -14.12 -2.08
N PRO A 106 1.65 -14.79 -1.46
CA PRO A 106 1.34 -14.60 -0.05
C PRO A 106 2.59 -14.71 0.84
N MET A 107 2.65 -13.87 1.86
CA MET A 107 3.74 -13.87 2.84
C MET A 107 3.30 -14.55 4.13
N HIS A 108 4.01 -15.61 4.53
CA HIS A 108 3.78 -16.25 5.82
C HIS A 108 4.44 -15.43 6.93
N PHE A 109 3.66 -14.97 7.92
CA PHE A 109 4.15 -14.11 9.02
C PHE A 109 5.22 -14.75 9.92
N LYS A 110 5.40 -16.06 9.83
CA LYS A 110 6.47 -16.81 10.53
C LYS A 110 7.64 -17.18 9.60
N GLY A 111 7.44 -17.09 8.30
CA GLY A 111 8.47 -17.35 7.28
C GLY A 111 9.43 -16.18 7.09
N ASN A 112 10.44 -16.33 6.22
CA ASN A 112 11.40 -15.31 5.82
C ASN A 112 11.98 -14.54 7.02
N ASN A 113 12.38 -15.23 8.07
CA ASN A 113 12.81 -14.65 9.36
C ASN A 113 11.84 -13.58 9.90
N ARG A 114 10.53 -13.72 9.60
CA ARG A 114 9.42 -12.80 9.95
C ARG A 114 9.45 -11.45 9.23
N TYR A 115 10.28 -11.27 8.21
CA TYR A 115 10.20 -10.11 7.35
C TYR A 115 8.98 -10.21 6.43
N LEU A 116 8.27 -9.10 6.29
CA LEU A 116 7.16 -8.91 5.36
C LEU A 116 7.59 -8.09 4.14
N VAL A 117 8.88 -8.15 3.85
CA VAL A 117 9.55 -7.55 2.70
C VAL A 117 10.37 -8.64 2.04
N ARG A 118 10.37 -8.69 0.72
CA ARG A 118 11.26 -9.51 -0.11
C ARG A 118 11.99 -8.60 -1.08
N ILE A 119 13.27 -8.84 -1.28
CA ILE A 119 14.10 -8.14 -2.25
C ILE A 119 14.54 -9.13 -3.30
N TYR A 120 14.21 -8.83 -4.54
CA TYR A 120 14.55 -9.65 -5.69
C TYR A 120 15.45 -8.92 -6.66
N TYR A 121 16.25 -9.67 -7.41
CA TYR A 121 16.99 -9.17 -8.55
C TYR A 121 16.80 -10.10 -9.74
N TYR A 122 16.86 -9.54 -10.93
CA TYR A 122 16.95 -10.29 -12.19
C TYR A 122 17.60 -9.41 -13.24
N ARG A 123 18.76 -9.82 -13.77
CA ARG A 123 19.56 -8.99 -14.67
C ARG A 123 19.78 -7.61 -14.07
N ASN A 124 19.27 -6.57 -14.73
CA ASN A 124 19.40 -5.17 -14.33
C ASN A 124 18.22 -4.64 -13.49
N ARG A 125 17.31 -5.51 -13.03
CA ARG A 125 16.14 -5.13 -12.24
C ARG A 125 16.35 -5.43 -10.76
N ILE A 126 16.02 -4.46 -9.91
CA ILE A 126 15.77 -4.67 -8.48
C ILE A 126 14.27 -4.59 -8.25
N ALA A 127 13.70 -5.51 -7.49
CA ALA A 127 12.30 -5.50 -7.13
C ALA A 127 12.13 -5.62 -5.61
N LEU A 128 11.22 -4.81 -5.09
CA LEU A 128 10.74 -4.81 -3.71
C LEU A 128 9.33 -5.35 -3.69
N GLU A 129 9.07 -6.41 -2.95
CA GLU A 129 7.73 -6.83 -2.55
C GLU A 129 7.53 -6.53 -1.08
N ALA A 130 6.41 -5.91 -0.74
CA ALA A 130 6.06 -5.61 0.64
C ALA A 130 4.60 -5.93 0.93
N HIS A 131 4.33 -6.44 2.12
CA HIS A 131 2.97 -6.64 2.59
C HIS A 131 2.36 -5.29 2.99
N HIS A 132 1.13 -5.04 2.56
CA HIS A 132 0.46 -3.76 2.75
C HIS A 132 0.25 -3.32 4.21
N SER A 133 0.47 -4.24 5.18
CA SER A 133 0.48 -3.87 6.60
C SER A 133 1.65 -2.98 7.02
N LEU A 134 2.71 -2.89 6.20
CA LEU A 134 3.90 -2.09 6.52
C LEU A 134 3.75 -0.64 6.06
N GLY A 135 3.11 -0.44 4.92
CA GLY A 135 2.92 0.86 4.30
C GLY A 135 2.32 0.74 2.90
N ASP A 136 2.03 1.88 2.31
CA ASP A 136 1.51 2.01 0.95
C ASP A 136 2.64 2.16 -0.09
N GLY A 137 2.24 2.40 -1.35
CA GLY A 137 3.19 2.60 -2.45
C GLY A 137 4.16 3.77 -2.24
N THR A 138 3.77 4.82 -1.52
CA THR A 138 4.66 5.95 -1.21
C THR A 138 5.78 5.51 -0.27
N GLY A 139 5.45 4.80 0.81
CA GLY A 139 6.45 4.25 1.73
C GLY A 139 7.34 3.22 1.04
N GLY A 140 6.76 2.31 0.26
CA GLY A 140 7.53 1.33 -0.53
C GLY A 140 8.48 1.99 -1.54
N MET A 141 8.07 3.10 -2.17
CA MET A 141 8.91 3.86 -3.08
C MET A 141 10.11 4.49 -2.36
N CYS A 142 9.91 5.03 -1.15
CA CYS A 142 11.02 5.52 -0.32
C CYS A 142 12.03 4.40 -0.02
N VAL A 143 11.55 3.21 0.36
CA VAL A 143 12.43 2.06 0.61
C VAL A 143 13.20 1.68 -0.65
N LEU A 144 12.51 1.50 -1.78
CA LEU A 144 13.13 1.07 -3.03
C LEU A 144 14.14 2.09 -3.57
N GLN A 145 13.79 3.37 -3.59
CA GLN A 145 14.71 4.41 -4.10
C GLN A 145 15.91 4.62 -3.18
N THR A 146 15.73 4.59 -1.86
CA THR A 146 16.83 4.65 -0.90
C THR A 146 17.76 3.44 -1.02
N LEU A 147 17.20 2.23 -1.18
CA LEU A 147 17.96 1.01 -1.42
C LEU A 147 18.75 1.09 -2.72
N THR A 148 18.11 1.54 -3.80
CA THR A 148 18.74 1.69 -5.11
C THR A 148 19.88 2.70 -5.09
N ALA A 149 19.67 3.86 -4.44
CA ALA A 149 20.71 4.86 -4.27
C ALA A 149 21.89 4.32 -3.45
N THR A 150 21.60 3.58 -2.38
CA THR A 150 22.65 2.94 -1.54
C THR A 150 23.43 1.91 -2.34
N TYR A 151 22.74 1.07 -3.14
CA TYR A 151 23.37 0.10 -4.04
C TYR A 151 24.30 0.79 -5.05
N LEU A 152 23.82 1.83 -5.71
CA LEU A 152 24.61 2.56 -6.72
C LEU A 152 25.82 3.26 -6.09
N ARG A 153 25.68 3.84 -4.91
CA ARG A 153 26.81 4.41 -4.16
C ARG A 153 27.88 3.37 -3.83
N LEU A 154 27.49 2.15 -3.44
CA LEU A 154 28.39 1.03 -3.23
C LEU A 154 29.07 0.56 -4.54
N ARG A 155 28.46 0.83 -5.69
CA ARG A 155 29.03 0.57 -7.03
C ARG A 155 29.93 1.72 -7.52
N GLY A 156 30.09 2.78 -6.76
CA GLY A 156 30.97 3.93 -7.06
C GLY A 156 30.26 5.20 -7.51
N HIS A 157 28.94 5.22 -7.60
CA HIS A 157 28.12 6.42 -7.97
C HIS A 157 27.90 7.30 -6.73
N THR A 158 28.98 7.93 -6.25
CA THR A 158 28.95 8.75 -5.01
C THR A 158 28.26 10.10 -5.21
N GLU A 159 28.02 10.52 -6.44
CA GLU A 159 27.31 11.74 -6.83
C GLU A 159 25.80 11.72 -6.53
N ILE A 160 25.24 10.56 -6.25
CA ILE A 160 23.80 10.44 -5.95
C ILE A 160 23.52 11.07 -4.60
N GLU A 161 22.75 12.14 -4.58
CA GLU A 161 22.37 12.88 -3.38
C GLU A 161 21.12 12.29 -2.69
N ASN A 162 20.93 12.62 -1.43
CA ASN A 162 19.67 12.39 -0.71
C ASN A 162 18.65 13.45 -1.14
N GLY A 163 17.39 13.08 -1.21
CA GLY A 163 16.31 13.99 -1.56
C GLY A 163 15.12 13.29 -2.19
N GLY A 164 13.97 13.93 -2.20
CA GLY A 164 12.73 13.32 -2.68
C GLY A 164 12.38 12.05 -1.89
N PHE A 165 12.40 10.90 -2.57
CA PHE A 165 12.19 9.59 -1.94
C PHE A 165 13.49 8.93 -1.45
N VAL A 166 14.66 9.49 -1.73
CA VAL A 166 15.94 8.97 -1.27
C VAL A 166 16.28 9.55 0.10
N LEU A 167 16.13 8.74 1.15
CA LEU A 167 16.40 9.16 2.52
C LEU A 167 17.85 8.92 2.90
N ASP A 168 18.33 9.71 3.87
CA ASP A 168 19.64 9.50 4.47
C ASP A 168 19.62 8.23 5.33
N ILE A 169 20.42 7.21 4.95
CA ILE A 169 20.48 5.94 5.68
C ILE A 169 21.16 6.06 7.06
N LEU A 170 21.92 7.13 7.28
CA LEU A 170 22.56 7.43 8.57
C LEU A 170 21.67 8.30 9.46
N GLY A 171 20.61 8.89 8.87
CA GLY A 171 19.66 9.73 9.58
C GLY A 171 18.74 8.95 10.51
N THR A 172 18.38 9.55 11.64
CA THR A 172 17.35 9.00 12.52
C THR A 172 15.98 9.13 11.86
N PRO A 173 15.12 8.10 11.91
CA PRO A 173 13.75 8.20 11.42
C PRO A 173 12.98 9.33 12.11
N ASP A 174 12.34 10.18 11.32
CA ASP A 174 11.47 11.25 11.85
C ASP A 174 10.21 10.63 12.46
N PRO A 175 9.75 11.05 13.64
CA PRO A 175 8.50 10.58 14.22
C PRO A 175 7.28 10.70 13.27
N GLY A 176 7.25 11.72 12.42
CA GLY A 176 6.22 11.92 11.41
C GLY A 176 6.21 10.82 10.33
N GLU A 177 7.34 10.15 10.07
CA GLU A 177 7.40 9.02 9.13
C GLU A 177 6.70 7.78 9.69
N LEU A 178 6.58 7.68 11.01
CA LEU A 178 6.04 6.54 11.74
C LEU A 178 4.60 6.77 12.23
N GLU A 179 4.05 7.98 12.06
CA GLU A 179 2.71 8.33 12.56
C GLU A 179 1.59 7.55 11.87
N ASP A 180 0.50 7.28 12.60
CA ASP A 180 -0.79 6.92 12.01
C ASP A 180 -1.55 8.19 11.65
N ALA A 181 -1.35 8.66 10.40
CA ALA A 181 -1.92 9.91 9.94
C ALA A 181 -3.45 9.87 9.84
N TYR A 182 -4.08 8.70 9.70
CA TYR A 182 -5.54 8.60 9.74
C TYR A 182 -6.09 9.09 11.08
N MET A 183 -5.50 8.64 12.17
CA MET A 183 -5.96 9.01 13.52
C MET A 183 -5.77 10.50 13.80
N LYS A 184 -4.76 11.13 13.21
CA LYS A 184 -4.49 12.57 13.29
C LYS A 184 -5.59 13.41 12.63
N TYR A 185 -6.10 12.96 11.49
CA TYR A 185 -7.06 13.70 10.67
C TYR A 185 -8.52 13.23 10.82
N ALA A 186 -8.79 12.19 11.59
CA ALA A 186 -10.12 11.64 11.85
C ALA A 186 -10.89 12.48 12.89
N ASN A 187 -11.27 13.69 12.53
CA ASN A 187 -11.92 14.65 13.42
C ASN A 187 -13.14 15.36 12.80
N ALA A 188 -13.76 14.80 11.76
CA ALA A 188 -14.99 15.32 11.21
C ALA A 188 -16.16 15.11 12.20
N LYS A 189 -17.08 16.09 12.28
CA LYS A 189 -18.27 16.01 13.11
C LYS A 189 -19.39 15.18 12.46
N VAL A 190 -19.39 15.11 11.14
CA VAL A 190 -20.38 14.39 10.34
C VAL A 190 -19.65 13.47 9.36
N CYS A 191 -20.10 12.22 9.32
CA CYS A 191 -19.58 11.20 8.42
C CYS A 191 -20.61 10.97 7.32
N PRO A 192 -20.25 11.21 6.05
CA PRO A 192 -21.17 10.96 4.94
C PRO A 192 -21.50 9.45 4.84
N PRO A 193 -22.76 9.09 4.55
CA PRO A 193 -23.13 7.70 4.34
C PRO A 193 -22.43 7.17 3.07
N ARG A 194 -21.99 5.91 3.11
CA ARG A 194 -21.47 5.21 1.95
C ARG A 194 -22.62 4.51 1.24
N PRO A 195 -22.92 4.85 -0.02
CA PRO A 195 -23.88 4.10 -0.79
C PRO A 195 -23.34 2.70 -1.07
N GLY A 196 -24.07 1.68 -0.63
CA GLY A 196 -23.84 0.29 -1.03
C GLY A 196 -24.67 -0.02 -2.27
N GLU A 197 -24.06 -0.11 -3.44
CA GLU A 197 -24.71 -0.47 -4.69
C GLU A 197 -23.98 -1.65 -5.31
N LYS A 198 -24.77 -2.60 -5.87
CA LYS A 198 -24.20 -3.72 -6.63
C LYS A 198 -23.70 -3.23 -7.99
N THR A 199 -22.42 -3.44 -8.25
CA THR A 199 -21.75 -3.03 -9.48
C THR A 199 -21.48 -4.22 -10.41
N TYR A 200 -21.15 -3.91 -11.67
CA TYR A 200 -20.66 -4.90 -12.61
C TYR A 200 -19.32 -5.48 -12.15
N ARG A 201 -19.19 -6.78 -12.33
CA ARG A 201 -17.93 -7.50 -12.08
C ARG A 201 -17.49 -8.21 -13.33
N VAL A 202 -16.22 -8.01 -13.65
CA VAL A 202 -15.55 -8.76 -14.71
C VAL A 202 -15.56 -10.25 -14.35
N ARG A 203 -16.07 -11.07 -15.27
CA ARG A 203 -16.07 -12.52 -15.16
C ARG A 203 -15.08 -13.12 -16.15
N GLY A 204 -14.59 -14.30 -15.85
CA GLY A 204 -13.68 -15.03 -16.70
C GLY A 204 -13.22 -16.33 -16.02
N THR A 205 -12.40 -17.10 -16.73
CA THR A 205 -11.74 -18.27 -16.18
C THR A 205 -10.68 -17.81 -15.19
N LYS A 206 -10.74 -18.35 -13.98
CA LYS A 206 -9.75 -18.03 -12.95
C LYS A 206 -8.42 -18.72 -13.27
N GLU A 207 -7.35 -18.00 -13.08
CA GLU A 207 -6.01 -18.59 -13.06
C GLU A 207 -5.86 -19.57 -11.88
N PRO A 208 -4.95 -20.55 -11.97
CA PRO A 208 -4.59 -21.40 -10.85
C PRO A 208 -4.20 -20.56 -9.62
N PHE A 209 -4.39 -21.10 -8.43
CA PHE A 209 -3.95 -20.43 -7.21
C PHE A 209 -2.47 -20.06 -7.28
N TYR A 210 -2.14 -18.92 -6.73
CA TYR A 210 -0.79 -18.35 -6.71
C TYR A 210 -0.24 -17.93 -8.08
N THR A 211 -1.07 -17.85 -9.11
CA THR A 211 -0.68 -17.33 -10.42
C THR A 211 -1.14 -15.88 -10.57
N LEU A 212 -0.21 -15.02 -10.98
CA LEU A 212 -0.48 -13.63 -11.33
C LEU A 212 0.05 -13.36 -12.74
N ASN A 213 -0.85 -13.14 -13.69
CA ASN A 213 -0.50 -12.69 -15.03
C ASN A 213 -0.37 -11.17 -15.05
N ILE A 214 0.70 -10.67 -15.63
CA ILE A 214 0.98 -9.24 -15.77
C ILE A 214 0.94 -8.91 -17.26
N ILE A 215 0.19 -7.87 -17.60
CA ILE A 215 0.14 -7.29 -18.94
C ILE A 215 0.63 -5.85 -18.84
N ASP A 216 1.71 -5.54 -19.52
CA ASP A 216 2.31 -4.21 -19.53
C ASP A 216 1.91 -3.46 -20.81
N GLY A 217 1.49 -2.21 -20.63
CA GLY A 217 1.30 -1.25 -21.73
C GLY A 217 2.28 -0.10 -21.60
N ILE A 218 3.13 0.09 -22.59
CA ILE A 218 4.10 1.19 -22.63
C ILE A 218 3.62 2.24 -23.61
N MET A 219 3.46 3.47 -23.13
CA MET A 219 2.94 4.59 -23.90
C MET A 219 3.77 5.86 -23.65
N SER A 220 3.82 6.73 -24.66
CA SER A 220 4.42 8.06 -24.51
C SER A 220 3.55 8.94 -23.59
N VAL A 221 4.12 9.44 -22.49
CA VAL A 221 3.42 10.35 -21.57
C VAL A 221 2.97 11.63 -22.28
N SER A 222 3.78 12.16 -23.18
CA SER A 222 3.44 13.38 -23.94
C SER A 222 2.24 13.17 -24.85
N GLU A 223 2.18 12.03 -25.55
CA GLU A 223 1.06 11.70 -26.44
C GLU A 223 -0.23 11.46 -25.65
N VAL A 224 -0.17 10.67 -24.57
CA VAL A 224 -1.33 10.43 -23.70
C VAL A 224 -1.82 11.76 -23.08
N MET A 225 -0.89 12.62 -22.67
CA MET A 225 -1.23 13.95 -22.14
C MET A 225 -1.91 14.84 -23.19
N GLN A 226 -1.44 14.81 -24.43
CA GLN A 226 -2.04 15.58 -25.53
C GLN A 226 -3.48 15.13 -25.79
N VAL A 227 -3.72 13.81 -25.84
CA VAL A 227 -5.06 13.26 -26.02
C VAL A 227 -5.96 13.57 -24.81
N ALA A 228 -5.48 13.42 -23.59
CA ALA A 228 -6.25 13.75 -22.39
C ALA A 228 -6.66 15.24 -22.39
N LYS A 229 -5.76 16.14 -22.78
CA LYS A 229 -6.07 17.59 -22.90
C LYS A 229 -7.13 17.89 -23.95
N SER A 230 -7.21 17.14 -25.06
CA SER A 230 -8.28 17.32 -26.06
C SER A 230 -9.66 17.02 -25.50
N TYR A 231 -9.75 16.24 -24.45
CA TYR A 231 -10.96 15.97 -23.66
C TYR A 231 -11.08 16.85 -22.41
N HIS A 232 -10.24 17.89 -22.26
CA HIS A 232 -10.18 18.73 -21.04
C HIS A 232 -9.95 17.96 -19.75
N ALA A 233 -9.26 16.82 -19.81
CA ALA A 233 -9.03 15.90 -18.70
C ALA A 233 -7.56 15.81 -18.32
N THR A 234 -7.30 15.43 -17.07
CA THR A 234 -5.98 14.97 -16.64
C THR A 234 -5.71 13.54 -17.15
N ILE A 235 -4.44 13.12 -17.18
CA ILE A 235 -4.08 11.73 -17.56
C ILE A 235 -4.85 10.72 -16.70
N THR A 236 -4.98 10.97 -15.39
CA THR A 236 -5.70 10.08 -14.49
C THR A 236 -7.18 9.97 -14.84
N GLU A 237 -7.84 11.10 -15.10
CA GLU A 237 -9.25 11.11 -15.53
C GLU A 237 -9.44 10.40 -16.86
N TYR A 238 -8.57 10.66 -17.81
CA TYR A 238 -8.60 10.04 -19.13
C TYR A 238 -8.44 8.52 -19.06
N LEU A 239 -7.40 8.02 -18.38
CA LEU A 239 -7.15 6.58 -18.27
C LEU A 239 -8.26 5.86 -17.49
N ASN A 240 -8.82 6.47 -16.44
CA ASN A 240 -10.00 5.93 -15.76
C ASN A 240 -11.21 5.86 -16.70
N SER A 241 -11.41 6.87 -17.55
CA SER A 241 -12.50 6.89 -18.54
C SER A 241 -12.31 5.81 -19.60
N VAL A 242 -11.10 5.60 -20.09
CA VAL A 242 -10.78 4.49 -21.01
C VAL A 242 -11.13 3.14 -20.39
N LEU A 243 -10.76 2.93 -19.13
CA LEU A 243 -11.06 1.68 -18.42
C LEU A 243 -12.58 1.51 -18.21
N LEU A 244 -13.29 2.57 -17.82
CA LEU A 244 -14.76 2.52 -17.68
C LEU A 244 -15.44 2.19 -18.99
N TYR A 245 -15.02 2.82 -20.09
CA TYR A 245 -15.55 2.56 -21.42
C TYR A 245 -15.32 1.10 -21.83
N ALA A 246 -14.10 0.58 -21.64
CA ALA A 246 -13.79 -0.82 -21.94
C ALA A 246 -14.63 -1.81 -21.10
N LEU A 247 -14.83 -1.51 -19.81
CA LEU A 247 -15.65 -2.33 -18.91
C LEU A 247 -17.14 -2.26 -19.27
N MET A 248 -17.64 -1.10 -19.72
CA MET A 248 -19.01 -0.95 -20.22
C MET A 248 -19.21 -1.81 -21.45
N GLN A 249 -18.34 -1.69 -22.46
CA GLN A 249 -18.42 -2.52 -23.67
C GLN A 249 -18.32 -4.01 -23.37
N LYS A 250 -17.47 -4.40 -22.42
CA LYS A 250 -17.39 -5.80 -21.98
C LYS A 250 -18.73 -6.26 -21.37
N GLN A 251 -19.34 -5.46 -20.50
CA GLN A 251 -20.64 -5.79 -19.94
C GLN A 251 -21.73 -5.93 -21.02
N GLU A 252 -21.75 -5.04 -22.00
CA GLU A 252 -22.67 -5.09 -23.14
C GLU A 252 -22.48 -6.35 -23.99
N SER A 253 -21.25 -6.81 -24.17
CA SER A 253 -20.96 -8.07 -24.84
C SER A 253 -21.50 -9.31 -24.10
N GLU A 254 -21.77 -9.18 -22.81
CA GLU A 254 -22.35 -10.22 -21.94
C GLU A 254 -23.89 -10.07 -21.86
N TRP A 255 -24.56 -9.97 -23.01
CA TRP A 255 -26.00 -9.68 -23.21
C TRP A 255 -26.96 -10.49 -22.32
N HIS A 256 -26.53 -11.65 -21.85
CA HIS A 256 -27.29 -12.52 -20.95
C HIS A 256 -27.29 -12.06 -19.50
N LEU A 257 -26.47 -11.07 -19.16
CA LEU A 257 -26.34 -10.54 -17.81
C LEU A 257 -27.17 -9.25 -17.65
N LYS A 258 -27.71 -9.08 -16.45
CA LYS A 258 -28.39 -7.83 -16.09
C LYS A 258 -27.40 -6.68 -16.04
N LEU A 259 -27.71 -5.58 -16.71
CA LEU A 259 -26.92 -4.35 -16.64
C LEU A 259 -26.81 -3.85 -15.20
N ARG A 260 -25.63 -3.38 -14.86
CA ARG A 260 -25.28 -2.80 -13.55
C ARG A 260 -24.37 -1.59 -13.72
N PRO A 261 -24.32 -0.68 -12.74
CA PRO A 261 -23.32 0.37 -12.73
C PRO A 261 -21.90 -0.19 -12.85
N VAL A 262 -21.08 0.46 -13.66
CA VAL A 262 -19.67 0.15 -13.81
C VAL A 262 -18.88 1.17 -12.98
N LYS A 263 -18.08 0.70 -12.02
CA LYS A 263 -17.28 1.55 -11.15
C LYS A 263 -15.85 1.03 -11.06
N ILE A 264 -14.91 1.96 -10.84
CA ILE A 264 -13.50 1.64 -10.65
C ILE A 264 -13.10 2.06 -9.24
N ALA A 265 -12.36 1.22 -8.53
CA ALA A 265 -11.73 1.60 -7.26
C ALA A 265 -10.42 2.35 -7.56
N MET A 266 -10.40 3.65 -7.34
CA MET A 266 -9.22 4.50 -7.57
C MET A 266 -8.59 4.89 -6.23
N PRO A 267 -7.34 4.52 -5.97
CA PRO A 267 -6.63 4.92 -4.76
C PRO A 267 -6.22 6.39 -4.83
N VAL A 268 -6.41 7.09 -3.71
CA VAL A 268 -6.06 8.50 -3.54
C VAL A 268 -5.01 8.64 -2.45
N ASN A 269 -3.87 9.22 -2.78
CA ASN A 269 -2.83 9.55 -1.82
C ASN A 269 -3.28 10.76 -0.97
N LEU A 270 -3.61 10.52 0.28
CA LEU A 270 -4.12 11.53 1.21
C LEU A 270 -3.07 12.59 1.59
N ARG A 271 -1.77 12.31 1.40
CA ARG A 271 -0.70 13.30 1.64
C ARG A 271 -0.80 14.54 0.76
N ARG A 272 -1.56 14.44 -0.34
CA ARG A 272 -1.86 15.58 -1.23
C ARG A 272 -2.86 16.58 -0.62
N PHE A 273 -3.66 16.14 0.34
CA PHE A 273 -4.73 16.91 0.97
C PHE A 273 -4.43 17.20 2.45
N PHE A 274 -3.68 16.33 3.09
CA PHE A 274 -3.37 16.41 4.52
C PHE A 274 -1.85 16.32 4.71
N PRO A 275 -1.20 17.38 5.21
CA PRO A 275 0.24 17.36 5.44
C PRO A 275 0.66 16.19 6.35
N SER A 276 1.39 15.24 5.79
CA SER A 276 1.95 14.11 6.54
C SER A 276 3.20 13.59 5.84
N ARG A 277 4.19 13.20 6.63
CA ARG A 277 5.43 12.57 6.18
C ARG A 277 5.42 11.06 6.41
N THR A 278 4.28 10.50 6.82
CA THR A 278 4.18 9.07 7.14
C THR A 278 4.60 8.19 5.96
N LEU A 279 5.39 7.17 6.24
CA LEU A 279 5.77 6.11 5.30
C LEU A 279 4.85 4.89 5.42
N ARG A 280 3.87 4.97 6.33
CA ARG A 280 2.82 3.97 6.52
C ARG A 280 1.68 4.19 5.52
N ASN A 281 0.58 3.44 5.65
CA ASN A 281 -0.57 3.66 4.79
C ASN A 281 -1.23 5.01 5.10
N PHE A 282 -1.46 5.80 4.05
CA PHE A 282 -2.27 7.00 4.12
C PHE A 282 -2.95 7.25 2.78
N ILE A 283 -3.83 6.32 2.41
CA ILE A 283 -4.62 6.33 1.18
C ILE A 283 -6.10 6.13 1.50
N THR A 284 -6.97 6.57 0.61
CA THR A 284 -8.38 6.19 0.56
C THR A 284 -8.75 5.75 -0.83
N MET A 285 -9.97 5.21 -0.99
CA MET A 285 -10.50 4.81 -2.29
C MET A 285 -11.68 5.71 -2.65
N ILE A 286 -11.73 6.16 -3.90
CA ILE A 286 -12.92 6.74 -4.51
C ILE A 286 -13.36 5.85 -5.66
N TYR A 287 -14.61 6.00 -6.09
CA TYR A 287 -15.27 5.05 -6.99
C TYR A 287 -15.95 5.77 -8.16
N PRO A 288 -15.17 6.42 -9.07
CA PRO A 288 -15.76 6.98 -10.28
C PRO A 288 -16.44 5.87 -11.08
N GLY A 289 -17.56 6.19 -11.72
CA GLY A 289 -18.31 5.18 -12.46
C GLY A 289 -19.41 5.79 -13.32
N ILE A 290 -20.04 4.92 -14.10
CA ILE A 290 -21.19 5.20 -14.97
C ILE A 290 -22.27 4.16 -14.71
N ASP A 291 -23.50 4.48 -15.07
CA ASP A 291 -24.65 3.57 -14.96
C ASP A 291 -25.30 3.31 -16.33
N PRO A 292 -24.91 2.24 -17.04
CA PRO A 292 -25.46 1.93 -18.36
C PRO A 292 -26.98 1.67 -18.39
N ARG A 293 -27.62 1.52 -17.23
CA ARG A 293 -29.09 1.40 -17.15
C ARG A 293 -29.81 2.71 -17.50
N LEU A 294 -29.09 3.83 -17.41
CA LEU A 294 -29.62 5.16 -17.72
C LEU A 294 -29.58 5.50 -19.20
N GLY A 295 -28.89 4.69 -20.00
CA GLY A 295 -28.75 4.87 -21.45
C GLY A 295 -27.31 4.64 -21.93
N GLU A 296 -27.11 4.82 -23.22
CA GLU A 296 -25.80 4.75 -23.86
C GLU A 296 -24.93 5.95 -23.46
N TYR A 297 -23.64 5.74 -23.35
CA TYR A 297 -22.66 6.76 -23.05
C TYR A 297 -21.68 6.91 -24.20
N THR A 298 -21.48 8.12 -24.66
CA THR A 298 -20.30 8.46 -25.46
C THR A 298 -19.05 8.51 -24.59
N PHE A 299 -17.88 8.38 -25.20
CA PHE A 299 -16.63 8.49 -24.44
C PHE A 299 -16.46 9.87 -23.76
N GLU A 300 -16.90 10.93 -24.43
CA GLU A 300 -16.87 12.32 -23.89
C GLU A 300 -17.77 12.48 -22.66
N GLU A 301 -18.94 11.85 -22.65
CA GLU A 301 -19.82 11.85 -21.48
C GLU A 301 -19.19 11.10 -20.32
N ILE A 302 -18.49 9.98 -20.56
CA ILE A 302 -17.76 9.25 -19.52
C ILE A 302 -16.65 10.12 -18.95
N VAL A 303 -15.84 10.77 -19.79
CA VAL A 303 -14.76 11.68 -19.33
C VAL A 303 -15.33 12.81 -18.47
N THR A 304 -16.44 13.42 -18.93
CA THR A 304 -17.10 14.51 -18.20
C THR A 304 -17.61 14.03 -16.84
N GLN A 305 -18.19 12.85 -16.78
CA GLN A 305 -18.71 12.28 -15.52
C GLN A 305 -17.58 11.94 -14.55
N VAL A 306 -16.50 11.34 -15.02
CA VAL A 306 -15.30 11.06 -14.21
C VAL A 306 -14.69 12.34 -13.68
N HIS A 307 -14.55 13.37 -14.53
CA HIS A 307 -14.02 14.67 -14.14
C HIS A 307 -14.86 15.32 -13.02
N ASN A 308 -16.18 15.38 -13.20
CA ASN A 308 -17.10 15.96 -12.22
C ASN A 308 -17.11 15.19 -10.91
N TYR A 309 -17.11 13.83 -10.98
CA TYR A 309 -17.01 12.97 -9.83
C TYR A 309 -15.73 13.23 -9.03
N MET A 310 -14.59 13.26 -9.71
CA MET A 310 -13.30 13.49 -9.06
C MET A 310 -13.24 14.87 -8.42
N ARG A 311 -13.70 15.90 -9.10
CA ARG A 311 -13.76 17.26 -8.52
C ARG A 311 -14.63 17.34 -7.28
N TYR A 312 -15.73 16.62 -7.26
CA TYR A 312 -16.63 16.58 -6.10
C TYR A 312 -16.02 15.83 -4.92
N TYR A 313 -15.44 14.64 -5.16
CA TYR A 313 -14.95 13.78 -4.08
C TYR A 313 -13.54 14.12 -3.59
N LEU A 314 -12.68 14.67 -4.44
CA LEU A 314 -11.30 15.04 -4.09
C LEU A 314 -11.25 16.41 -3.40
N ASN A 315 -11.99 16.56 -2.31
CA ASN A 315 -11.91 17.73 -1.45
C ASN A 315 -11.65 17.31 0.01
N GLU A 316 -10.98 18.19 0.75
CA GLU A 316 -10.54 17.91 2.12
C GLU A 316 -11.69 17.55 3.05
N LYS A 317 -12.87 18.17 2.90
CA LYS A 317 -14.02 17.96 3.80
C LYS A 317 -14.60 16.55 3.67
N LEU A 318 -14.83 16.08 2.44
CA LEU A 318 -15.32 14.72 2.18
C LEU A 318 -14.28 13.66 2.54
N LEU A 319 -13.02 13.86 2.15
CA LEU A 319 -11.93 12.94 2.50
C LEU A 319 -11.72 12.83 4.01
N ARG A 320 -11.85 13.94 4.76
CA ARG A 320 -11.80 13.94 6.22
C ARG A 320 -12.99 13.17 6.83
N GLY A 321 -14.18 13.32 6.25
CA GLY A 321 -15.36 12.52 6.61
C GLY A 321 -15.11 11.03 6.45
N ASP A 322 -14.57 10.61 5.32
CA ASP A 322 -14.22 9.20 5.03
C ASP A 322 -13.18 8.63 6.00
N ILE A 323 -12.13 9.40 6.28
CA ILE A 323 -11.11 9.03 7.28
C ILE A 323 -11.79 8.83 8.63
N THR A 324 -12.68 9.74 9.02
CA THR A 324 -13.36 9.70 10.32
C THR A 324 -14.27 8.50 10.43
N THR A 325 -15.09 8.22 9.41
CA THR A 325 -15.96 7.03 9.36
C THR A 325 -15.18 5.73 9.58
N ASN A 326 -14.02 5.61 8.96
CA ASN A 326 -13.16 4.44 9.13
C ASN A 326 -12.55 4.38 10.53
N ALA A 327 -12.14 5.51 11.10
CA ALA A 327 -11.52 5.60 12.41
C ALA A 327 -12.50 5.34 13.56
N GLU A 328 -13.77 5.71 13.40
CA GLU A 328 -14.81 5.49 14.44
C GLU A 328 -14.96 4.01 14.76
N THR A 329 -14.88 3.13 13.78
CA THR A 329 -14.91 1.68 14.02
C THR A 329 -13.80 1.23 14.96
N GLN A 330 -12.59 1.82 14.85
CA GLN A 330 -11.48 1.51 15.76
C GLN A 330 -11.58 2.20 17.11
N ARG A 331 -12.23 3.37 17.18
CA ARG A 331 -12.44 4.13 18.42
C ARG A 331 -13.50 3.50 19.30
N ASN A 332 -14.42 2.72 18.74
CA ASN A 332 -15.50 2.09 19.48
C ASN A 332 -14.97 1.16 20.58
N PRO A 333 -15.22 1.44 21.87
CA PRO A 333 -14.69 0.66 22.97
C PRO A 333 -15.18 -0.79 22.97
N PHE A 334 -16.43 -1.04 22.54
CA PHE A 334 -16.99 -2.39 22.44
C PHE A 334 -16.26 -3.24 21.38
N ILE A 335 -15.88 -2.64 20.24
CA ILE A 335 -15.09 -3.32 19.23
C ILE A 335 -13.67 -3.61 19.73
N ARG A 336 -13.11 -2.72 20.54
CA ARG A 336 -11.74 -2.87 21.05
C ARG A 336 -11.56 -4.07 21.97
N ILE A 337 -12.55 -4.40 22.77
CA ILE A 337 -12.51 -5.53 23.73
C ILE A 337 -12.85 -6.89 23.08
N VAL A 338 -13.34 -6.91 21.84
CA VAL A 338 -13.61 -8.16 21.12
C VAL A 338 -12.28 -8.88 20.83
N PRO A 339 -12.14 -10.17 21.17
CA PRO A 339 -10.95 -10.94 20.87
C PRO A 339 -10.63 -10.98 19.35
N LEU A 340 -9.34 -11.00 19.02
CA LEU A 340 -8.86 -10.88 17.65
C LEU A 340 -9.42 -11.98 16.72
N PHE A 341 -9.55 -13.20 17.21
CA PHE A 341 -10.06 -14.32 16.40
C PHE A 341 -11.52 -14.10 15.97
N ILE A 342 -12.34 -13.47 16.82
CA ILE A 342 -13.73 -13.09 16.48
C ILE A 342 -13.74 -11.98 15.45
N LYS A 343 -12.90 -10.96 15.63
CA LYS A 343 -12.73 -9.88 14.63
C LYS A 343 -12.34 -10.45 13.27
N ASP A 344 -11.37 -11.35 13.24
CA ASP A 344 -10.91 -12.00 12.01
C ASP A 344 -12.05 -12.78 11.32
N LEU A 345 -12.87 -13.49 12.09
CA LEU A 345 -14.01 -14.23 11.57
C LEU A 345 -15.05 -13.28 10.95
N VAL A 346 -15.42 -12.22 11.66
CA VAL A 346 -16.40 -11.22 11.19
C VAL A 346 -15.89 -10.53 9.92
N VAL A 347 -14.64 -10.08 9.91
CA VAL A 347 -14.04 -9.43 8.74
C VAL A 347 -14.02 -10.39 7.53
N ARG A 348 -13.61 -11.63 7.73
CA ARG A 348 -13.64 -12.65 6.66
C ARG A 348 -15.03 -12.92 6.11
N GLN A 349 -16.03 -13.05 6.99
CA GLN A 349 -17.41 -13.25 6.57
C GLN A 349 -17.97 -12.04 5.83
N PHE A 350 -17.70 -10.84 6.33
CA PHE A 350 -18.12 -9.60 5.68
C PHE A 350 -17.55 -9.48 4.26
N TYR A 351 -16.24 -9.69 4.10
CA TYR A 351 -15.61 -9.66 2.78
C TYR A 351 -16.07 -10.81 1.88
N ALA A 352 -16.28 -12.02 2.44
CA ALA A 352 -16.84 -13.14 1.68
C ALA A 352 -18.28 -12.86 1.21
N LYS A 353 -19.07 -12.17 2.03
CA LYS A 353 -20.43 -11.75 1.67
C LYS A 353 -20.38 -10.69 0.57
N ILE A 354 -19.54 -9.67 0.70
CA ILE A 354 -19.34 -8.66 -0.35
C ILE A 354 -18.95 -9.34 -1.67
N GLN A 355 -18.09 -10.34 -1.64
CA GLN A 355 -17.69 -11.08 -2.83
C GLN A 355 -18.78 -12.03 -3.40
N ARG A 356 -19.74 -12.47 -2.59
CA ARG A 356 -20.82 -13.35 -3.03
C ARG A 356 -22.09 -12.58 -3.40
N SER A 357 -22.36 -11.46 -2.71
CA SER A 357 -23.58 -10.67 -2.91
C SER A 357 -23.49 -9.73 -4.11
N GLU A 358 -22.35 -9.63 -4.65
CA GLU A 358 -22.04 -8.87 -5.84
C GLU A 358 -21.75 -9.88 -6.95
#